data_cc4c92f2b9764ea6172d42fa1de890f2
#
_entry.id   cc4c92f2b9764ea6172d42fa1de890f2
#
_cell.length_a   1.000
_cell.length_b   1.000
_cell.length_c   1.000
_cell.angle_alpha   90.00
_cell.angle_beta   90.00
_cell.angle_gamma   90.00
#
_symmetry.space_group_name_H-M   'P 1'
#
loop_
_entity.id
_entity.type
_entity.pdbx_description
1 polymer ?
#
loop_
_entity_poly.entity_id
_entity_poly.type
_entity_poly.pdbx_seq_one_letter_code
_entity_poly.pdbx_strand_id
1 'polypeptide(L)'
;MDKDPVIEFKEVNKIYGDNVAVKHINLKIMAGEFVCLIGTSGSGKTTILRMINRMLKPSNGKIFIKGEEISDLNPVQLRRKIGYVIQNIGLMPHMTIYENITLVPKLLKWSEDKKKAKAKELIKLVELPEDFLDRYPYELSGGQQQRIGVVRALAADQDIILMDEPFGALDPITREGLQDLVKSLQEKTGKTIVLVTHDMDEALKLATKIVVMDKGHMVQQANPIELLRHPATAFVKKMIGEDRLIQARADVTPVKNIMLKDPVSIAPDKSLNDAISLMRQKRVDSLLVTDKDNKLLGMIDVESLNNNYKQNLVVADILNKISFYLEEDQLLRDTAHRILKRGLKYVPVIDKEWHLKGIVTRSSLVDMLYDIIWGNQDTEETL
;
A
#
# COMPACT_ATOMS: atom_id res chain seq x y z
N MET A 1 -22.41 -10.13 -12.43
CA MET A 1 -23.39 -9.09 -12.07
C MET A 1 -22.60 -7.94 -11.47
N ASP A 2 -22.51 -6.81 -12.15
CA ASP A 2 -21.92 -5.60 -11.59
C ASP A 2 -22.76 -5.20 -10.37
N LYS A 3 -22.13 -5.16 -9.20
CA LYS A 3 -22.80 -4.67 -7.99
C LYS A 3 -23.02 -3.17 -8.14
N ASP A 4 -24.21 -2.69 -7.82
CA ASP A 4 -24.48 -1.24 -7.83
C ASP A 4 -23.59 -0.51 -6.82
N PRO A 5 -23.06 0.67 -7.17
CA PRO A 5 -22.23 1.45 -6.27
C PRO A 5 -23.04 1.93 -5.06
N VAL A 6 -22.39 1.93 -3.89
CA VAL A 6 -23.02 2.45 -2.66
C VAL A 6 -23.00 3.97 -2.62
N ILE A 7 -22.02 4.60 -3.27
CA ILE A 7 -21.94 6.05 -3.50
C ILE A 7 -21.57 6.27 -4.96
N GLU A 8 -22.31 7.13 -5.66
CA GLU A 8 -22.03 7.49 -7.06
C GLU A 8 -22.13 9.01 -7.27
N PHE A 9 -21.08 9.59 -7.87
CA PHE A 9 -21.05 10.97 -8.35
C PHE A 9 -21.20 10.96 -9.86
N LYS A 10 -22.12 11.77 -10.39
CA LYS A 10 -22.32 11.96 -11.83
C LYS A 10 -22.17 13.45 -12.18
N GLU A 11 -21.11 13.78 -12.93
CA GLU A 11 -20.78 15.12 -13.41
C GLU A 11 -20.85 16.21 -12.34
N VAL A 12 -20.35 15.88 -11.12
CA VAL A 12 -20.51 16.76 -9.97
C VAL A 12 -19.50 17.90 -10.00
N ASN A 13 -20.03 19.11 -9.83
CA ASN A 13 -19.25 20.33 -9.69
C ASN A 13 -19.60 21.07 -8.40
N LYS A 14 -18.61 21.77 -7.82
CA LYS A 14 -18.83 22.72 -6.72
C LYS A 14 -18.06 24.00 -6.96
N ILE A 15 -18.81 25.11 -7.00
CA ILE A 15 -18.31 26.45 -7.28
C ILE A 15 -18.66 27.35 -6.08
N TYR A 16 -17.72 28.17 -5.65
CA TYR A 16 -17.87 29.19 -4.61
C TYR A 16 -17.48 30.57 -5.22
N GLY A 17 -18.48 31.39 -5.57
CA GLY A 17 -18.22 32.60 -6.35
C GLY A 17 -17.52 32.27 -7.65
N ASP A 18 -16.32 32.81 -7.85
CA ASP A 18 -15.50 32.55 -9.04
C ASP A 18 -14.56 31.35 -8.86
N ASN A 19 -14.50 30.75 -7.68
CA ASN A 19 -13.57 29.64 -7.38
C ASN A 19 -14.25 28.28 -7.60
N VAL A 20 -13.70 27.49 -8.51
CA VAL A 20 -14.14 26.10 -8.78
C VAL A 20 -13.42 25.16 -7.84
N ALA A 21 -14.07 24.75 -6.76
CA ALA A 21 -13.49 23.85 -5.76
C ALA A 21 -13.48 22.38 -6.19
N VAL A 22 -14.47 21.96 -7.00
CA VAL A 22 -14.61 20.58 -7.53
C VAL A 22 -15.17 20.68 -8.95
N LYS A 23 -14.60 19.94 -9.89
CA LYS A 23 -14.94 20.02 -11.31
C LYS A 23 -15.05 18.64 -11.97
N HIS A 24 -16.21 18.35 -12.57
CA HIS A 24 -16.53 17.14 -13.35
C HIS A 24 -16.16 15.83 -12.64
N ILE A 25 -16.57 15.68 -11.38
CA ILE A 25 -16.30 14.46 -10.63
C ILE A 25 -17.29 13.37 -11.04
N ASN A 26 -16.73 12.27 -11.55
CA ASN A 26 -17.39 11.00 -11.80
C ASN A 26 -16.71 9.92 -10.98
N LEU A 27 -17.32 9.51 -9.86
CA LEU A 27 -16.74 8.58 -8.91
C LEU A 27 -17.76 7.53 -8.48
N LYS A 28 -17.39 6.26 -8.56
CA LYS A 28 -18.17 5.14 -8.04
C LYS A 28 -17.41 4.48 -6.89
N ILE A 29 -18.09 4.33 -5.76
CA ILE A 29 -17.58 3.65 -4.56
C ILE A 29 -18.47 2.45 -4.30
N MET A 30 -17.85 1.26 -4.29
CA MET A 30 -18.56 0.01 -4.08
C MET A 30 -18.71 -0.27 -2.59
N ALA A 31 -19.71 -1.12 -2.24
CA ALA A 31 -19.89 -1.57 -0.86
C ALA A 31 -18.65 -2.32 -0.36
N GLY A 32 -18.19 -1.97 0.85
CA GLY A 32 -17.01 -2.57 1.46
C GLY A 32 -15.66 -2.01 0.97
N GLU A 33 -15.64 -1.03 0.05
CA GLU A 33 -14.38 -0.37 -0.32
C GLU A 33 -13.87 0.56 0.78
N PHE A 34 -12.56 0.62 0.93
CA PHE A 34 -11.84 1.65 1.67
C PHE A 34 -11.25 2.62 0.65
N VAL A 35 -11.91 3.77 0.46
CA VAL A 35 -11.49 4.77 -0.53
C VAL A 35 -10.73 5.91 0.16
N CYS A 36 -9.49 6.18 -0.26
CA CYS A 36 -8.73 7.33 0.19
C CYS A 36 -8.75 8.44 -0.87
N LEU A 37 -9.24 9.61 -0.50
CA LEU A 37 -9.12 10.85 -1.28
C LEU A 37 -7.84 11.56 -0.88
N ILE A 38 -6.86 11.64 -1.78
CA ILE A 38 -5.55 12.24 -1.52
C ILE A 38 -5.28 13.39 -2.49
N GLY A 39 -4.49 14.37 -2.06
CA GLY A 39 -4.15 15.53 -2.89
C GLY A 39 -3.65 16.70 -2.06
N THR A 40 -3.16 17.74 -2.72
CA THR A 40 -2.70 18.97 -2.05
C THR A 40 -3.81 19.67 -1.26
N SER A 41 -3.42 20.56 -0.34
CA SER A 41 -4.40 21.42 0.35
C SER A 41 -5.21 22.21 -0.69
N GLY A 42 -6.52 22.32 -0.49
CA GLY A 42 -7.40 23.03 -1.43
C GLY A 42 -7.77 22.24 -2.70
N SER A 43 -7.35 20.99 -2.87
CA SER A 43 -7.68 20.18 -4.06
C SER A 43 -9.14 19.69 -4.12
N GLY A 44 -9.99 19.98 -3.13
CA GLY A 44 -11.41 19.66 -3.14
C GLY A 44 -11.82 18.40 -2.35
N LYS A 45 -10.90 17.67 -1.71
CA LYS A 45 -11.16 16.43 -0.97
C LYS A 45 -12.25 16.55 0.09
N THR A 46 -12.07 17.46 1.05
CA THR A 46 -13.06 17.73 2.11
C THR A 46 -14.40 18.24 1.53
N THR A 47 -14.36 18.94 0.40
CA THR A 47 -15.58 19.37 -0.31
C THR A 47 -16.37 18.15 -0.82
N ILE A 48 -15.69 17.19 -1.46
CA ILE A 48 -16.30 15.91 -1.89
C ILE A 48 -16.89 15.18 -0.69
N LEU A 49 -16.11 15.02 0.39
CA LEU A 49 -16.56 14.33 1.60
C LEU A 49 -17.83 14.96 2.19
N ARG A 50 -17.87 16.31 2.28
CA ARG A 50 -19.02 17.06 2.81
C ARG A 50 -20.22 17.07 1.87
N MET A 51 -20.05 16.80 0.58
CA MET A 51 -21.16 16.62 -0.34
C MET A 51 -21.86 15.27 -0.15
N ILE A 52 -21.12 14.20 0.20
CA ILE A 52 -21.72 12.87 0.44
C ILE A 52 -22.79 12.92 1.54
N ASN A 53 -22.53 13.62 2.65
CA ASN A 53 -23.47 13.72 3.77
C ASN A 53 -24.39 14.96 3.69
N ARG A 54 -24.45 15.63 2.54
CA ARG A 54 -25.24 16.86 2.31
C ARG A 54 -24.95 17.99 3.30
N MET A 55 -23.73 18.08 3.86
CA MET A 55 -23.28 19.31 4.51
C MET A 55 -23.06 20.43 3.50
N LEU A 56 -22.67 20.04 2.29
CA LEU A 56 -22.56 20.91 1.12
C LEU A 56 -23.46 20.38 0.00
N LYS A 57 -24.09 21.29 -0.74
CA LYS A 57 -24.81 20.95 -1.96
C LYS A 57 -23.88 21.09 -3.17
N PRO A 58 -23.89 20.18 -4.14
CA PRO A 58 -23.22 20.40 -5.41
C PRO A 58 -23.80 21.63 -6.12
N SER A 59 -23.01 22.31 -6.96
CA SER A 59 -23.50 23.39 -7.82
C SER A 59 -24.17 22.81 -9.06
N ASN A 60 -23.63 21.70 -9.59
CA ASN A 60 -24.20 20.94 -10.71
C ASN A 60 -23.87 19.46 -10.52
N GLY A 61 -24.55 18.60 -11.28
CA GLY A 61 -24.39 17.14 -11.19
C GLY A 61 -25.24 16.53 -10.08
N LYS A 62 -25.13 15.21 -9.94
CA LYS A 62 -25.95 14.42 -9.02
C LYS A 62 -25.09 13.46 -8.20
N ILE A 63 -25.51 13.23 -6.96
CA ILE A 63 -24.87 12.28 -6.05
C ILE A 63 -25.95 11.29 -5.61
N PHE A 64 -25.61 10.00 -5.69
CA PHE A 64 -26.49 8.91 -5.30
C PHE A 64 -25.88 8.14 -4.14
N ILE A 65 -26.73 7.70 -3.22
CA ILE A 65 -26.36 6.77 -2.14
C ILE A 65 -27.32 5.60 -2.21
N LYS A 66 -26.79 4.37 -2.42
CA LYS A 66 -27.56 3.15 -2.61
C LYS A 66 -28.64 3.29 -3.70
N GLY A 67 -28.30 3.99 -4.79
CA GLY A 67 -29.20 4.23 -5.93
C GLY A 67 -30.18 5.39 -5.77
N GLU A 68 -30.33 5.98 -4.57
CA GLU A 68 -31.21 7.13 -4.31
C GLU A 68 -30.46 8.45 -4.44
N GLU A 69 -31.01 9.42 -5.19
CA GLU A 69 -30.41 10.76 -5.29
C GLU A 69 -30.48 11.49 -3.94
N ILE A 70 -29.34 11.95 -3.43
CA ILE A 70 -29.28 12.55 -2.08
C ILE A 70 -30.06 13.85 -1.95
N SER A 71 -30.33 14.56 -3.06
CA SER A 71 -31.17 15.77 -3.08
C SER A 71 -32.60 15.50 -2.63
N ASP A 72 -33.11 14.30 -2.84
CA ASP A 72 -34.49 13.90 -2.55
C ASP A 72 -34.66 13.37 -1.11
N LEU A 73 -33.53 13.03 -0.47
CA LEU A 73 -33.53 12.50 0.89
C LEU A 73 -33.66 13.61 1.95
N ASN A 74 -34.25 13.30 3.09
CA ASN A 74 -34.18 14.18 4.25
C ASN A 74 -32.73 14.25 4.79
N PRO A 75 -32.09 15.43 4.87
CA PRO A 75 -30.68 15.54 5.25
C PRO A 75 -30.37 15.06 6.67
N VAL A 76 -31.33 15.17 7.60
CA VAL A 76 -31.14 14.69 8.98
C VAL A 76 -31.15 13.16 9.02
N GLN A 77 -32.09 12.53 8.29
CA GLN A 77 -32.14 11.07 8.20
C GLN A 77 -30.92 10.50 7.47
N LEU A 78 -30.47 11.14 6.38
CA LEU A 78 -29.26 10.76 5.67
C LEU A 78 -28.03 10.79 6.59
N ARG A 79 -27.81 11.90 7.31
CA ARG A 79 -26.66 12.04 8.22
C ARG A 79 -26.67 11.04 9.38
N ARG A 80 -27.84 10.60 9.85
CA ARG A 80 -27.93 9.55 10.88
C ARG A 80 -27.51 8.16 10.36
N LYS A 81 -27.59 7.94 9.04
CA LYS A 81 -27.19 6.68 8.37
C LYS A 81 -25.71 6.66 7.96
N ILE A 82 -25.00 7.78 8.11
CA ILE A 82 -23.59 7.95 7.74
C ILE A 82 -22.79 8.27 8.99
N GLY A 83 -21.75 7.48 9.28
CA GLY A 83 -20.78 7.81 10.31
C GLY A 83 -19.87 8.93 9.83
N TYR A 84 -19.52 9.87 10.70
CA TYR A 84 -18.62 10.95 10.34
C TYR A 84 -17.58 11.21 11.43
N VAL A 85 -16.31 11.03 11.09
CA VAL A 85 -15.16 11.38 11.92
C VAL A 85 -14.60 12.68 11.38
N ILE A 86 -14.68 13.74 12.19
CA ILE A 86 -14.18 15.07 11.84
C ILE A 86 -12.71 15.24 12.21
N GLN A 87 -12.00 16.13 11.55
CA GLN A 87 -10.58 16.44 11.74
C GLN A 87 -10.24 16.78 13.20
N ASN A 88 -11.07 17.57 13.87
CA ASN A 88 -10.98 17.80 15.31
C ASN A 88 -11.92 16.84 16.02
N ILE A 89 -11.44 16.08 16.97
CA ILE A 89 -12.10 14.95 17.67
C ILE A 89 -13.63 15.15 17.90
N GLY A 90 -14.06 16.38 18.19
CA GLY A 90 -15.45 16.79 18.24
C GLY A 90 -16.32 16.04 19.26
N LEU A 91 -15.70 15.49 20.31
CA LEU A 91 -16.44 14.95 21.45
C LEU A 91 -17.11 16.09 22.20
N MET A 92 -18.32 15.84 22.69
CA MET A 92 -19.05 16.80 23.51
C MET A 92 -18.43 16.84 24.91
N PRO A 93 -17.78 17.95 25.34
CA PRO A 93 -16.97 17.97 26.56
C PRO A 93 -17.77 17.81 27.84
N HIS A 94 -19.08 18.10 27.79
CA HIS A 94 -20.01 18.01 28.91
C HIS A 94 -20.78 16.69 28.99
N MET A 95 -20.47 15.75 28.08
CA MET A 95 -21.04 14.41 28.04
C MET A 95 -19.96 13.37 28.38
N THR A 96 -20.35 12.30 29.06
CA THR A 96 -19.47 11.13 29.30
C THR A 96 -19.11 10.46 27.97
N ILE A 97 -18.13 9.57 27.99
CA ILE A 97 -17.75 8.76 26.82
C ILE A 97 -18.92 7.88 26.37
N TYR A 98 -19.68 7.30 27.32
CA TYR A 98 -20.91 6.57 27.02
C TYR A 98 -21.91 7.41 26.25
N GLU A 99 -22.17 8.63 26.75
CA GLU A 99 -23.11 9.56 26.11
C GLU A 99 -22.64 10.03 24.74
N ASN A 100 -21.33 10.28 24.57
CA ASN A 100 -20.72 10.60 23.28
C ASN A 100 -20.89 9.46 22.27
N ILE A 101 -20.57 8.20 22.65
CA ILE A 101 -20.72 7.04 21.79
C ILE A 101 -22.20 6.84 21.42
N THR A 102 -23.09 6.92 22.38
CA THR A 102 -24.51 6.61 22.20
C THR A 102 -25.37 7.76 21.70
N LEU A 103 -24.77 8.89 21.33
CA LEU A 103 -25.51 10.08 20.88
C LEU A 103 -26.41 9.79 19.68
N VAL A 104 -25.91 9.17 18.62
CA VAL A 104 -26.69 8.82 17.43
C VAL A 104 -27.70 7.70 17.73
N PRO A 105 -27.34 6.59 18.38
CA PRO A 105 -28.32 5.61 18.90
C PRO A 105 -29.48 6.23 19.72
N LYS A 106 -29.19 7.22 20.59
CA LYS A 106 -30.22 7.96 21.34
C LYS A 106 -31.16 8.73 20.41
N LEU A 107 -30.63 9.42 19.39
CA LEU A 107 -31.43 10.12 18.37
C LEU A 107 -32.26 9.17 17.52
N LEU A 108 -31.83 7.90 17.38
CA LEU A 108 -32.57 6.82 16.71
C LEU A 108 -33.53 6.08 17.66
N LYS A 109 -33.68 6.54 18.89
CA LYS A 109 -34.57 5.99 19.92
C LYS A 109 -34.30 4.51 20.26
N TRP A 110 -33.02 4.10 20.28
CA TRP A 110 -32.63 2.78 20.76
C TRP A 110 -32.93 2.62 22.25
N SER A 111 -33.26 1.39 22.67
CA SER A 111 -33.44 1.08 24.09
C SER A 111 -32.13 1.26 24.87
N GLU A 112 -32.22 1.54 26.17
CA GLU A 112 -31.05 1.69 27.04
C GLU A 112 -30.16 0.44 27.02
N ASP A 113 -30.76 -0.77 27.07
CA ASP A 113 -30.02 -2.02 27.05
C ASP A 113 -29.22 -2.19 25.74
N LYS A 114 -29.83 -1.86 24.59
CA LYS A 114 -29.16 -1.91 23.30
C LYS A 114 -28.00 -0.91 23.23
N LYS A 115 -28.19 0.31 23.76
CA LYS A 115 -27.15 1.35 23.83
C LYS A 115 -25.98 0.92 24.72
N LYS A 116 -26.28 0.39 25.93
CA LYS A 116 -25.24 -0.10 26.85
C LYS A 116 -24.44 -1.25 26.25
N ALA A 117 -25.11 -2.24 25.66
CA ALA A 117 -24.45 -3.36 24.99
C ALA A 117 -23.53 -2.88 23.87
N LYS A 118 -24.01 -1.95 23.03
CA LYS A 118 -23.22 -1.39 21.91
C LYS A 118 -22.04 -0.55 22.41
N ALA A 119 -22.20 0.26 23.43
CA ALA A 119 -21.10 1.03 24.00
C ALA A 119 -20.00 0.13 24.59
N LYS A 120 -20.37 -0.94 25.28
CA LYS A 120 -19.42 -1.95 25.78
C LYS A 120 -18.71 -2.72 24.67
N GLU A 121 -19.40 -3.06 23.61
CA GLU A 121 -18.80 -3.64 22.41
C GLU A 121 -17.74 -2.72 21.80
N LEU A 122 -18.11 -1.45 21.60
CA LEU A 122 -17.28 -0.47 20.92
C LEU A 122 -16.06 -0.03 21.75
N ILE A 123 -16.19 0.10 23.08
CA ILE A 123 -15.05 0.48 23.93
C ILE A 123 -14.00 -0.61 23.93
N LYS A 124 -14.41 -1.90 23.95
CA LYS A 124 -13.51 -3.04 23.82
C LYS A 124 -12.84 -3.08 22.44
N LEU A 125 -13.57 -2.74 21.38
CA LEU A 125 -13.06 -2.72 20.01
C LEU A 125 -11.87 -1.77 19.85
N VAL A 126 -11.86 -0.66 20.61
CA VAL A 126 -10.77 0.34 20.61
C VAL A 126 -9.75 0.11 21.74
N GLU A 127 -9.78 -1.07 22.36
CA GLU A 127 -8.83 -1.50 23.39
C GLU A 127 -8.77 -0.54 24.61
N LEU A 128 -9.92 0.02 24.98
CA LEU A 128 -10.04 0.83 26.17
C LEU A 128 -10.83 0.08 27.26
N PRO A 129 -10.46 0.26 28.55
CA PRO A 129 -11.18 -0.29 29.69
C PRO A 129 -12.64 0.16 29.74
N GLU A 130 -13.55 -0.68 30.24
CA GLU A 130 -14.98 -0.39 30.29
C GLU A 130 -15.32 0.81 31.21
N ASP A 131 -14.52 1.02 32.27
CA ASP A 131 -14.66 2.16 33.17
C ASP A 131 -14.47 3.53 32.48
N PHE A 132 -13.85 3.55 31.29
CA PHE A 132 -13.76 4.78 30.49
C PHE A 132 -15.11 5.29 30.01
N LEU A 133 -16.13 4.44 29.95
CA LEU A 133 -17.48 4.86 29.57
C LEU A 133 -18.07 5.94 30.49
N ASP A 134 -17.68 5.94 31.76
CA ASP A 134 -18.17 6.90 32.76
C ASP A 134 -17.33 8.19 32.83
N ARG A 135 -16.16 8.22 32.15
CA ARG A 135 -15.27 9.38 32.13
C ARG A 135 -15.74 10.44 31.14
N TYR A 136 -15.21 11.63 31.31
CA TYR A 136 -15.39 12.75 30.38
C TYR A 136 -14.21 12.88 29.42
N PRO A 137 -14.39 13.54 28.25
CA PRO A 137 -13.31 13.68 27.26
C PRO A 137 -12.02 14.29 27.82
N TYR A 138 -12.09 15.26 28.71
CA TYR A 138 -10.91 15.91 29.28
C TYR A 138 -10.06 15.00 30.20
N GLU A 139 -10.58 13.84 30.59
CA GLU A 139 -9.86 12.83 31.38
C GLU A 139 -9.09 11.83 30.49
N LEU A 140 -9.23 11.96 29.18
CA LEU A 140 -8.61 11.07 28.17
C LEU A 140 -7.47 11.79 27.44
N SER A 141 -6.42 11.03 27.07
CA SER A 141 -5.39 11.52 26.15
C SER A 141 -5.98 11.81 24.75
N GLY A 142 -5.29 12.63 23.95
CA GLY A 142 -5.74 12.95 22.59
C GLY A 142 -5.96 11.72 21.71
N GLY A 143 -5.06 10.73 21.79
CA GLY A 143 -5.19 9.46 21.07
C GLY A 143 -6.39 8.62 21.53
N GLN A 144 -6.67 8.60 22.85
CA GLN A 144 -7.85 7.93 23.39
C GLN A 144 -9.13 8.62 22.94
N GLN A 145 -9.17 9.94 22.98
CA GLN A 145 -10.30 10.72 22.45
C GLN A 145 -10.54 10.45 20.97
N GLN A 146 -9.48 10.31 20.16
CA GLN A 146 -9.59 10.02 18.73
C GLN A 146 -10.17 8.62 18.50
N ARG A 147 -9.73 7.61 19.27
CA ARG A 147 -10.33 6.25 19.24
C ARG A 147 -11.83 6.31 19.53
N ILE A 148 -12.25 7.09 20.53
CA ILE A 148 -13.68 7.30 20.84
C ILE A 148 -14.39 8.00 19.67
N GLY A 149 -13.77 8.98 19.02
CA GLY A 149 -14.32 9.65 17.83
C GLY A 149 -14.62 8.68 16.69
N VAL A 150 -13.73 7.70 16.47
CA VAL A 150 -13.92 6.63 15.46
C VAL A 150 -15.10 5.73 15.83
N VAL A 151 -15.15 5.19 17.05
CA VAL A 151 -16.24 4.28 17.44
C VAL A 151 -17.59 4.97 17.52
N ARG A 152 -17.64 6.26 17.85
CA ARG A 152 -18.87 7.06 17.78
C ARG A 152 -19.47 7.06 16.38
N ALA A 153 -18.63 7.09 15.34
CA ALA A 153 -19.09 7.03 13.95
C ALA A 153 -19.66 5.66 13.56
N LEU A 154 -19.43 4.63 14.36
CA LEU A 154 -19.91 3.26 14.16
C LEU A 154 -21.11 2.89 15.03
N ALA A 155 -21.44 3.74 16.00
CA ALA A 155 -22.33 3.38 17.11
C ALA A 155 -23.77 3.04 16.72
N ALA A 156 -24.23 3.51 15.56
CA ALA A 156 -25.56 3.21 15.04
C ALA A 156 -25.54 2.24 13.84
N ASP A 157 -24.50 1.42 13.73
CA ASP A 157 -24.33 0.40 12.69
C ASP A 157 -24.32 0.97 11.26
N GLN A 158 -23.81 2.20 11.08
CA GLN A 158 -23.70 2.84 9.78
C GLN A 158 -22.90 2.00 8.78
N ASP A 159 -23.39 1.89 7.53
CA ASP A 159 -22.71 1.16 6.45
C ASP A 159 -21.63 2.01 5.77
N ILE A 160 -21.76 3.34 5.83
CA ILE A 160 -20.85 4.31 5.25
C ILE A 160 -20.23 5.13 6.36
N ILE A 161 -18.91 5.25 6.35
CA ILE A 161 -18.12 6.04 7.30
C ILE A 161 -17.28 7.03 6.53
N LEU A 162 -17.39 8.29 6.84
CA LEU A 162 -16.60 9.37 6.28
C LEU A 162 -15.58 9.82 7.32
N MET A 163 -14.33 10.02 6.92
CA MET A 163 -13.24 10.43 7.81
C MET A 163 -12.47 11.60 7.18
N ASP A 164 -12.41 12.73 7.88
CA ASP A 164 -11.72 13.95 7.44
C ASP A 164 -10.43 14.11 8.26
N GLU A 165 -9.28 13.69 7.70
CA GLU A 165 -7.94 13.72 8.31
C GLU A 165 -7.89 13.18 9.76
N PRO A 166 -8.40 11.97 10.03
CA PRO A 166 -8.59 11.47 11.40
C PRO A 166 -7.27 11.20 12.15
N PHE A 167 -6.14 11.14 11.46
CA PHE A 167 -4.84 10.76 12.05
C PHE A 167 -3.87 11.94 12.20
N GLY A 168 -4.20 13.11 11.66
CA GLY A 168 -3.27 14.24 11.52
C GLY A 168 -2.70 14.82 12.82
N ALA A 169 -3.44 14.73 13.92
CA ALA A 169 -3.04 15.31 15.21
C ALA A 169 -2.38 14.32 16.20
N LEU A 170 -2.05 13.10 15.73
CA LEU A 170 -1.54 12.03 16.57
C LEU A 170 0.00 11.90 16.45
N ASP A 171 0.64 11.50 17.54
CA ASP A 171 2.02 11.03 17.51
C ASP A 171 2.16 9.76 16.65
N PRO A 172 3.36 9.43 16.13
CA PRO A 172 3.54 8.33 15.18
C PRO A 172 3.04 6.97 15.68
N ILE A 173 3.29 6.62 16.96
CA ILE A 173 2.92 5.30 17.53
C ILE A 173 1.40 5.20 17.66
N THR A 174 0.77 6.22 18.22
CA THR A 174 -0.69 6.26 18.37
C THR A 174 -1.39 6.28 17.02
N ARG A 175 -0.82 6.99 16.03
CA ARG A 175 -1.31 7.04 14.65
C ARG A 175 -1.32 5.66 14.02
N GLU A 176 -0.19 4.94 14.07
CA GLU A 176 -0.07 3.60 13.51
C GLU A 176 -1.08 2.63 14.14
N GLY A 177 -1.18 2.60 15.47
CA GLY A 177 -2.16 1.77 16.18
C GLY A 177 -3.60 2.09 15.81
N LEU A 178 -3.96 3.38 15.59
CA LEU A 178 -5.31 3.76 15.16
C LEU A 178 -5.58 3.39 13.70
N GLN A 179 -4.59 3.49 12.81
CA GLN A 179 -4.71 3.04 11.43
C GLN A 179 -4.97 1.54 11.36
N ASP A 180 -4.21 0.73 12.09
CA ASP A 180 -4.37 -0.73 12.16
C ASP A 180 -5.74 -1.11 12.71
N LEU A 181 -6.20 -0.40 13.75
CA LEU A 181 -7.54 -0.56 14.30
C LEU A 181 -8.61 -0.29 13.24
N VAL A 182 -8.55 0.85 12.54
CA VAL A 182 -9.54 1.23 11.52
C VAL A 182 -9.55 0.23 10.35
N LYS A 183 -8.38 -0.25 9.93
CA LYS A 183 -8.25 -1.27 8.88
C LYS A 183 -8.88 -2.59 9.31
N SER A 184 -8.48 -3.12 10.47
CA SER A 184 -9.05 -4.35 11.02
C SER A 184 -10.56 -4.28 11.21
N LEU A 185 -11.06 -3.12 11.65
CA LEU A 185 -12.48 -2.87 11.82
C LEU A 185 -13.21 -2.91 10.49
N GLN A 186 -12.68 -2.27 9.44
CA GLN A 186 -13.26 -2.28 8.10
C GLN A 186 -13.28 -3.71 7.53
N GLU A 187 -12.18 -4.46 7.64
CA GLU A 187 -12.08 -5.85 7.19
C GLU A 187 -13.09 -6.77 7.89
N LYS A 188 -13.26 -6.63 9.21
CA LYS A 188 -14.18 -7.44 10.00
C LYS A 188 -15.65 -7.12 9.77
N THR A 189 -15.97 -5.84 9.52
CA THR A 189 -17.36 -5.37 9.43
C THR A 189 -17.86 -5.18 8.01
N GLY A 190 -16.96 -5.15 7.01
CA GLY A 190 -17.31 -4.89 5.61
C GLY A 190 -17.87 -3.49 5.36
N LYS A 191 -17.65 -2.53 6.26
CA LYS A 191 -18.13 -1.15 6.11
C LYS A 191 -17.43 -0.45 4.95
N THR A 192 -18.13 0.48 4.31
CA THR A 192 -17.53 1.35 3.28
C THR A 192 -16.95 2.58 3.95
N ILE A 193 -15.66 2.82 3.75
CA ILE A 193 -14.96 3.97 4.35
C ILE A 193 -14.50 4.91 3.24
N VAL A 194 -14.75 6.22 3.43
CA VAL A 194 -14.17 7.28 2.60
C VAL A 194 -13.32 8.17 3.51
N LEU A 195 -12.01 8.09 3.31
CA LEU A 195 -11.00 8.80 4.08
C LEU A 195 -10.42 9.95 3.26
N VAL A 196 -10.37 11.13 3.82
CA VAL A 196 -9.55 12.25 3.30
C VAL A 196 -8.25 12.28 4.08
N THR A 197 -7.13 12.28 3.37
CA THR A 197 -5.79 12.46 3.94
C THR A 197 -4.89 13.21 2.95
N HIS A 198 -3.80 13.79 3.45
CA HIS A 198 -2.70 14.31 2.66
C HIS A 198 -1.46 13.40 2.75
N ASP A 199 -1.52 12.33 3.53
CA ASP A 199 -0.43 11.38 3.75
C ASP A 199 -0.57 10.18 2.79
N MET A 200 0.46 9.99 1.94
CA MET A 200 0.49 8.88 0.97
C MET A 200 0.65 7.54 1.67
N ASP A 201 1.38 7.45 2.78
CA ASP A 201 1.57 6.19 3.49
C ASP A 201 0.27 5.69 4.10
N GLU A 202 -0.56 6.61 4.64
CA GLU A 202 -1.91 6.28 5.09
C GLU A 202 -2.76 5.71 3.95
N ALA A 203 -2.74 6.37 2.78
CA ALA A 203 -3.50 5.92 1.63
C ALA A 203 -3.04 4.55 1.12
N LEU A 204 -1.73 4.33 1.01
CA LEU A 204 -1.16 3.06 0.56
C LEU A 204 -1.42 1.91 1.54
N LYS A 205 -1.40 2.20 2.87
CA LYS A 205 -1.63 1.20 3.93
C LYS A 205 -3.09 0.78 4.04
N LEU A 206 -4.02 1.73 3.91
CA LEU A 206 -5.43 1.54 4.26
C LEU A 206 -6.34 1.29 3.06
N ALA A 207 -6.06 1.91 1.91
CA ALA A 207 -7.02 1.96 0.82
C ALA A 207 -7.13 0.65 0.03
N THR A 208 -8.33 0.31 -0.38
CA THR A 208 -8.58 -0.59 -1.51
C THR A 208 -8.61 0.19 -2.82
N LYS A 209 -8.94 1.49 -2.77
CA LYS A 209 -8.96 2.43 -3.90
C LYS A 209 -8.45 3.80 -3.47
N ILE A 210 -7.51 4.36 -4.21
CA ILE A 210 -6.98 5.71 -4.02
C ILE A 210 -7.50 6.60 -5.13
N VAL A 211 -7.98 7.78 -4.76
CA VAL A 211 -8.42 8.84 -5.69
C VAL A 211 -7.52 10.04 -5.48
N VAL A 212 -6.71 10.34 -6.48
CA VAL A 212 -5.78 11.47 -6.46
C VAL A 212 -6.48 12.70 -7.01
N MET A 213 -6.48 13.78 -6.22
CA MET A 213 -7.11 15.06 -6.53
C MET A 213 -6.08 16.16 -6.72
N ASP A 214 -6.24 16.95 -7.78
CA ASP A 214 -5.49 18.20 -7.98
C ASP A 214 -6.41 19.29 -8.51
N LYS A 215 -6.35 20.49 -7.89
CA LYS A 215 -7.08 21.71 -8.33
C LYS A 215 -8.55 21.45 -8.67
N GLY A 216 -9.25 20.69 -7.85
CA GLY A 216 -10.65 20.34 -8.03
C GLY A 216 -10.94 19.20 -9.00
N HIS A 217 -9.93 18.63 -9.66
CA HIS A 217 -10.08 17.52 -10.59
C HIS A 217 -9.63 16.19 -9.97
N MET A 218 -10.26 15.11 -10.40
CA MET A 218 -9.76 13.76 -10.16
C MET A 218 -8.71 13.43 -11.24
N VAL A 219 -7.45 13.30 -10.84
CA VAL A 219 -6.31 13.07 -11.74
C VAL A 219 -6.13 11.59 -12.06
N GLN A 220 -6.30 10.75 -11.02
CA GLN A 220 -6.17 9.30 -11.14
C GLN A 220 -6.99 8.61 -10.06
N GLN A 221 -7.58 7.47 -10.40
CA GLN A 221 -8.12 6.52 -9.44
C GLN A 221 -7.57 5.12 -9.74
N ALA A 222 -7.07 4.45 -8.72
CA ALA A 222 -6.47 3.13 -8.85
C ALA A 222 -6.42 2.42 -7.49
N ASN A 223 -6.17 1.11 -7.47
CA ASN A 223 -5.72 0.45 -6.25
C ASN A 223 -4.27 0.86 -5.93
N PRO A 224 -3.79 0.65 -4.69
CA PRO A 224 -2.44 1.06 -4.29
C PRO A 224 -1.32 0.53 -5.20
N ILE A 225 -1.39 -0.73 -5.60
CA ILE A 225 -0.37 -1.37 -6.43
C ILE A 225 -0.35 -0.74 -7.82
N GLU A 226 -1.51 -0.54 -8.43
CA GLU A 226 -1.64 0.06 -9.74
C GLU A 226 -1.18 1.53 -9.75
N LEU A 227 -1.50 2.28 -8.69
CA LEU A 227 -1.05 3.66 -8.53
C LEU A 227 0.48 3.77 -8.50
N LEU A 228 1.14 2.85 -7.78
CA LEU A 228 2.60 2.80 -7.67
C LEU A 228 3.27 2.36 -8.99
N ARG A 229 2.64 1.42 -9.72
CA ARG A 229 3.18 0.90 -10.98
C ARG A 229 3.04 1.88 -12.14
N HIS A 230 1.87 2.52 -12.23
CA HIS A 230 1.45 3.34 -13.38
C HIS A 230 0.93 4.71 -12.93
N PRO A 231 1.79 5.58 -12.34
CA PRO A 231 1.38 6.94 -12.02
C PRO A 231 1.08 7.71 -13.31
N ALA A 232 -0.15 8.23 -13.43
CA ALA A 232 -0.67 8.80 -14.68
C ALA A 232 -0.01 10.12 -15.08
N THR A 233 0.52 10.87 -14.13
CA THR A 233 1.11 12.20 -14.38
C THR A 233 2.35 12.46 -13.54
N ALA A 234 3.17 13.45 -13.92
CA ALA A 234 4.30 13.92 -13.11
C ALA A 234 3.85 14.40 -11.72
N PHE A 235 2.65 14.97 -11.59
CA PHE A 235 2.06 15.36 -10.32
C PHE A 235 1.85 14.15 -9.40
N VAL A 236 1.28 13.06 -9.92
CA VAL A 236 1.06 11.82 -9.16
C VAL A 236 2.39 11.21 -8.75
N LYS A 237 3.39 11.15 -9.67
CA LYS A 237 4.75 10.69 -9.34
C LYS A 237 5.36 11.47 -8.19
N LYS A 238 5.30 12.80 -8.26
CA LYS A 238 5.80 13.69 -7.21
C LYS A 238 5.10 13.48 -5.86
N MET A 239 3.79 13.24 -5.89
CA MET A 239 2.98 13.00 -4.69
C MET A 239 3.31 11.66 -4.03
N ILE A 240 3.54 10.61 -4.82
CA ILE A 240 3.99 9.31 -4.32
C ILE A 240 5.38 9.43 -3.70
N GLY A 241 6.29 10.16 -4.34
CA GLY A 241 7.70 10.29 -3.97
C GLY A 241 8.57 9.20 -4.61
N GLU A 242 9.80 9.56 -4.96
CA GLU A 242 10.74 8.68 -5.68
C GLU A 242 11.09 7.43 -4.86
N ASP A 243 11.33 7.57 -3.56
CA ASP A 243 11.69 6.46 -2.69
C ASP A 243 10.62 5.36 -2.69
N ARG A 244 9.33 5.74 -2.61
CA ARG A 244 8.22 4.78 -2.64
C ARG A 244 8.05 4.11 -4.00
N LEU A 245 8.29 4.85 -5.08
CA LEU A 245 8.27 4.31 -6.44
C LEU A 245 9.40 3.31 -6.65
N ILE A 246 10.60 3.61 -6.15
CA ILE A 246 11.76 2.71 -6.18
C ILE A 246 11.43 1.42 -5.41
N GLN A 247 10.94 1.55 -4.18
CA GLN A 247 10.57 0.41 -3.34
C GLN A 247 9.47 -0.45 -3.97
N ALA A 248 8.44 0.18 -4.52
CA ALA A 248 7.35 -0.52 -5.19
C ALA A 248 7.78 -1.26 -6.46
N ARG A 249 8.75 -0.71 -7.22
CA ARG A 249 9.32 -1.40 -8.38
C ARG A 249 10.14 -2.62 -7.95
N ALA A 250 10.97 -2.48 -6.92
CA ALA A 250 11.71 -3.61 -6.35
C ALA A 250 10.76 -4.70 -5.82
N ASP A 251 9.66 -4.32 -5.19
CA ASP A 251 8.66 -5.24 -4.62
C ASP A 251 7.94 -6.10 -5.66
N VAL A 252 7.86 -5.65 -6.91
CA VAL A 252 7.11 -6.34 -7.98
C VAL A 252 7.97 -6.82 -9.14
N THR A 253 9.27 -6.52 -9.15
CA THR A 253 10.17 -6.93 -10.22
C THR A 253 10.62 -8.37 -10.00
N PRO A 254 10.30 -9.30 -10.94
CA PRO A 254 10.82 -10.65 -10.86
C PRO A 254 12.32 -10.67 -11.14
N VAL A 255 13.03 -11.63 -10.54
CA VAL A 255 14.46 -11.82 -10.68
C VAL A 255 14.90 -11.96 -12.16
N LYS A 256 14.08 -12.60 -13.00
CA LYS A 256 14.33 -12.74 -14.44
C LYS A 256 14.53 -11.44 -15.20
N ASN A 257 14.01 -10.31 -14.68
CA ASN A 257 14.13 -9.01 -15.33
C ASN A 257 15.48 -8.33 -15.08
N ILE A 258 16.21 -8.75 -14.05
CA ILE A 258 17.48 -8.14 -13.65
C ILE A 258 18.68 -9.12 -13.76
N MET A 259 18.43 -10.41 -14.00
CA MET A 259 19.49 -11.38 -14.13
C MET A 259 20.28 -11.20 -15.42
N LEU A 260 21.58 -11.46 -15.36
CA LEU A 260 22.44 -11.66 -16.53
C LEU A 260 22.15 -13.05 -17.10
N LYS A 261 21.73 -13.11 -18.38
CA LYS A 261 21.19 -14.33 -19.01
C LYS A 261 22.24 -15.38 -19.40
N ASP A 262 23.49 -14.98 -19.59
CA ASP A 262 24.55 -15.86 -20.07
C ASP A 262 25.68 -16.01 -19.02
N PRO A 263 25.40 -16.70 -17.89
CA PRO A 263 26.44 -16.92 -16.88
C PRO A 263 27.54 -17.83 -17.40
N VAL A 264 28.78 -17.55 -16.98
CA VAL A 264 29.92 -18.40 -17.37
C VAL A 264 29.78 -19.73 -16.67
N SER A 265 29.63 -20.81 -17.45
CA SER A 265 29.51 -22.19 -16.96
C SER A 265 30.56 -23.10 -17.57
N ILE A 266 30.78 -24.23 -16.92
CA ILE A 266 31.72 -25.28 -17.36
C ILE A 266 31.11 -26.66 -17.13
N ALA A 267 31.42 -27.61 -17.99
CA ALA A 267 30.99 -29.00 -17.83
C ALA A 267 31.80 -29.74 -16.74
N PRO A 268 31.19 -30.71 -16.03
CA PRO A 268 31.80 -31.38 -14.88
C PRO A 268 33.00 -32.29 -15.25
N ASP A 269 33.08 -32.74 -16.50
CA ASP A 269 34.14 -33.59 -17.03
C ASP A 269 35.41 -32.85 -17.49
N LYS A 270 35.40 -31.53 -17.46
CA LYS A 270 36.52 -30.68 -17.86
C LYS A 270 37.68 -30.72 -16.84
N SER A 271 38.90 -30.51 -17.33
CA SER A 271 40.09 -30.43 -16.47
C SER A 271 40.12 -29.13 -15.64
N LEU A 272 40.87 -29.15 -14.53
CA LEU A 272 41.09 -27.94 -13.73
C LEU A 272 41.84 -26.85 -14.52
N ASN A 273 42.72 -27.26 -15.49
CA ASN A 273 43.40 -26.31 -16.38
C ASN A 273 42.43 -25.60 -17.33
N ASP A 274 41.42 -26.30 -17.84
CA ASP A 274 40.38 -25.71 -18.67
C ASP A 274 39.57 -24.70 -17.86
N ALA A 275 39.24 -25.02 -16.61
CA ALA A 275 38.54 -24.13 -15.71
C ALA A 275 39.33 -22.85 -15.43
N ILE A 276 40.64 -22.96 -15.13
CA ILE A 276 41.52 -21.79 -14.90
C ILE A 276 41.59 -20.94 -16.16
N SER A 277 41.76 -21.57 -17.32
CA SER A 277 41.85 -20.91 -18.62
C SER A 277 40.58 -20.12 -18.92
N LEU A 278 39.41 -20.72 -18.67
CA LEU A 278 38.10 -20.11 -18.85
C LEU A 278 37.88 -18.90 -17.87
N MET A 279 38.25 -19.07 -16.58
CA MET A 279 38.21 -17.98 -15.59
C MET A 279 39.04 -16.79 -16.02
N ARG A 280 40.29 -17.05 -16.50
CA ARG A 280 41.18 -15.98 -17.00
C ARG A 280 40.61 -15.29 -18.24
N GLN A 281 40.11 -16.08 -19.21
CA GLN A 281 39.54 -15.55 -20.45
C GLN A 281 38.30 -14.67 -20.17
N LYS A 282 37.42 -15.14 -19.29
CA LYS A 282 36.16 -14.47 -18.96
C LYS A 282 36.28 -13.47 -17.82
N ARG A 283 37.46 -13.36 -17.19
CA ARG A 283 37.74 -12.45 -16.05
C ARG A 283 36.79 -12.62 -14.88
N VAL A 284 36.51 -13.88 -14.55
CA VAL A 284 35.66 -14.27 -13.41
C VAL A 284 36.47 -15.06 -12.38
N ASP A 285 36.08 -15.00 -11.12
CA ASP A 285 36.72 -15.68 -10.00
C ASP A 285 36.03 -17.00 -9.61
N SER A 286 34.95 -17.35 -10.34
CA SER A 286 34.16 -18.55 -10.10
C SER A 286 33.41 -18.97 -11.37
N LEU A 287 33.12 -20.27 -11.49
CA LEU A 287 32.37 -20.86 -12.60
C LEU A 287 31.19 -21.66 -12.03
N LEU A 288 30.05 -21.55 -12.66
CA LEU A 288 28.94 -22.45 -12.43
C LEU A 288 29.15 -23.75 -13.20
N VAL A 289 28.81 -24.88 -12.61
CA VAL A 289 28.98 -26.17 -13.23
C VAL A 289 27.63 -26.73 -13.62
N THR A 290 27.46 -27.01 -14.91
CA THR A 290 26.19 -27.51 -15.47
C THR A 290 26.42 -28.82 -16.23
N ASP A 291 25.41 -29.68 -16.24
CA ASP A 291 25.38 -30.88 -17.09
C ASP A 291 25.05 -30.53 -18.55
N LYS A 292 24.89 -31.58 -19.39
CA LYS A 292 24.57 -31.45 -20.81
C LYS A 292 23.20 -30.85 -21.08
N ASP A 293 22.29 -30.97 -20.13
CA ASP A 293 20.92 -30.43 -20.18
C ASP A 293 20.84 -29.05 -19.52
N ASN A 294 21.97 -28.39 -19.23
CA ASN A 294 22.10 -27.11 -18.56
C ASN A 294 21.54 -27.09 -17.12
N LYS A 295 21.48 -28.26 -16.45
CA LYS A 295 21.11 -28.30 -15.03
C LYS A 295 22.30 -27.93 -14.16
N LEU A 296 22.03 -27.09 -13.16
CA LEU A 296 23.03 -26.59 -12.24
C LEU A 296 23.42 -27.67 -11.23
N LEU A 297 24.69 -28.11 -11.30
CA LEU A 297 25.27 -29.15 -10.43
C LEU A 297 25.98 -28.56 -9.21
N GLY A 298 26.61 -27.39 -9.37
CA GLY A 298 27.40 -26.75 -8.33
C GLY A 298 28.16 -25.56 -8.86
N MET A 299 29.19 -25.16 -8.13
CA MET A 299 30.11 -24.10 -8.52
C MET A 299 31.55 -24.46 -8.12
N ILE A 300 32.52 -23.85 -8.78
CA ILE A 300 33.92 -23.84 -8.40
C ILE A 300 34.44 -22.42 -8.33
N ASP A 301 35.38 -22.16 -7.45
CA ASP A 301 36.03 -20.86 -7.28
C ASP A 301 37.53 -20.98 -7.24
N VAL A 302 38.23 -19.87 -7.22
CA VAL A 302 39.69 -19.81 -7.18
C VAL A 302 40.25 -20.56 -5.95
N GLU A 303 39.55 -20.57 -4.83
CA GLU A 303 39.98 -21.21 -3.59
C GLU A 303 39.93 -22.73 -3.73
N SER A 304 38.84 -23.29 -4.23
CA SER A 304 38.71 -24.73 -4.50
C SER A 304 39.73 -25.24 -5.55
N LEU A 305 40.02 -24.41 -6.58
CA LEU A 305 41.07 -24.71 -7.56
C LEU A 305 42.46 -24.70 -6.93
N ASN A 306 42.80 -23.69 -6.13
CA ASN A 306 44.12 -23.57 -5.51
C ASN A 306 44.42 -24.75 -4.55
N ASN A 307 43.41 -25.17 -3.78
CA ASN A 307 43.53 -26.27 -2.83
C ASN A 307 43.76 -27.64 -3.52
N ASN A 308 43.34 -27.80 -4.77
CA ASN A 308 43.33 -29.06 -5.48
C ASN A 308 44.22 -29.09 -6.76
N TYR A 309 44.94 -28.01 -7.07
CA TYR A 309 45.66 -27.83 -8.35
C TYR A 309 46.72 -28.88 -8.67
N LYS A 310 47.33 -29.53 -7.65
CA LYS A 310 48.38 -30.52 -7.84
C LYS A 310 47.84 -31.95 -8.11
N GLN A 311 46.55 -32.13 -8.11
CA GLN A 311 45.92 -33.46 -8.31
C GLN A 311 45.37 -33.52 -9.73
N ASN A 312 45.43 -34.73 -10.32
CA ASN A 312 44.90 -34.99 -11.67
C ASN A 312 43.38 -35.18 -11.59
N LEU A 313 42.66 -34.11 -11.18
CA LEU A 313 41.24 -34.10 -10.92
C LEU A 313 40.47 -33.37 -12.04
N VAL A 314 39.20 -33.70 -12.16
CA VAL A 314 38.25 -32.98 -13.01
C VAL A 314 37.40 -32.01 -12.18
N VAL A 315 36.66 -31.13 -12.85
CA VAL A 315 35.79 -30.13 -12.20
C VAL A 315 34.77 -30.78 -11.24
N ALA A 316 34.24 -31.96 -11.58
CA ALA A 316 33.30 -32.70 -10.75
C ALA A 316 33.85 -33.06 -9.36
N ASP A 317 35.16 -33.28 -9.26
CA ASP A 317 35.80 -33.75 -8.02
C ASP A 317 35.94 -32.65 -6.97
N ILE A 318 35.86 -31.35 -7.37
CA ILE A 318 36.06 -30.19 -6.51
C ILE A 318 34.83 -29.30 -6.40
N LEU A 319 33.64 -29.82 -6.71
CA LEU A 319 32.39 -29.12 -6.71
C LEU A 319 32.01 -28.61 -5.31
N ASN A 320 31.75 -27.30 -5.22
CA ASN A 320 31.11 -26.70 -4.07
C ASN A 320 29.59 -26.74 -4.25
N LYS A 321 28.87 -27.15 -3.20
CA LYS A 321 27.41 -27.13 -3.21
C LYS A 321 26.90 -25.69 -3.20
N ILE A 322 25.89 -25.44 -3.99
CA ILE A 322 25.20 -24.16 -3.99
C ILE A 322 24.29 -24.08 -2.76
N SER A 323 24.64 -23.20 -1.84
CA SER A 323 23.91 -22.98 -0.60
C SER A 323 22.75 -21.98 -0.75
N PHE A 324 22.75 -21.20 -1.84
CA PHE A 324 21.74 -20.19 -2.11
C PHE A 324 21.56 -19.98 -3.61
N TYR A 325 20.33 -20.04 -4.07
CA TYR A 325 19.92 -19.81 -5.45
C TYR A 325 18.60 -19.05 -5.47
N LEU A 326 18.18 -18.55 -6.63
CA LEU A 326 16.92 -17.85 -6.87
C LEU A 326 16.14 -18.59 -7.94
N GLU A 327 14.81 -18.53 -7.85
CA GLU A 327 13.95 -18.92 -8.96
C GLU A 327 13.65 -17.66 -9.81
N GLU A 328 13.53 -17.85 -11.13
CA GLU A 328 13.37 -16.74 -12.08
C GLU A 328 12.15 -15.86 -11.83
N ASP A 329 11.07 -16.43 -11.26
CA ASP A 329 9.82 -15.71 -10.94
C ASP A 329 9.79 -15.14 -9.52
N GLN A 330 10.79 -15.38 -8.68
CA GLN A 330 10.87 -14.77 -7.35
C GLN A 330 10.96 -13.26 -7.43
N LEU A 331 10.32 -12.58 -6.45
CA LEU A 331 10.37 -11.12 -6.38
C LEU A 331 11.70 -10.65 -5.83
N LEU A 332 12.22 -9.58 -6.40
CA LEU A 332 13.50 -9.01 -6.03
C LEU A 332 13.56 -8.56 -4.57
N ARG A 333 12.45 -8.04 -4.02
CA ARG A 333 12.34 -7.67 -2.61
C ARG A 333 12.85 -8.75 -1.66
N ASP A 334 12.41 -10.00 -1.89
CA ASP A 334 12.71 -11.12 -1.00
C ASP A 334 14.16 -11.59 -1.13
N THR A 335 14.84 -11.17 -2.18
CA THR A 335 16.16 -11.63 -2.59
C THR A 335 17.26 -10.60 -2.38
N ALA A 336 17.02 -9.32 -2.67
CA ALA A 336 18.02 -8.25 -2.57
C ALA A 336 18.63 -8.14 -1.15
N HIS A 337 17.77 -8.16 -0.12
CA HIS A 337 18.24 -8.12 1.27
C HIS A 337 19.15 -9.32 1.63
N ARG A 338 18.82 -10.53 1.13
CA ARG A 338 19.61 -11.74 1.38
C ARG A 338 20.97 -11.68 0.68
N ILE A 339 21.01 -11.18 -0.57
CA ILE A 339 22.26 -11.02 -1.33
C ILE A 339 23.19 -10.03 -0.61
N LEU A 340 22.65 -8.87 -0.22
CA LEU A 340 23.43 -7.82 0.43
C LEU A 340 23.89 -8.24 1.83
N LYS A 341 23.01 -8.82 2.65
CA LYS A 341 23.34 -9.23 4.03
C LYS A 341 24.35 -10.37 4.11
N ARG A 342 24.29 -11.33 3.17
CA ARG A 342 25.23 -12.48 3.11
C ARG A 342 26.54 -12.15 2.42
N GLY A 343 26.68 -10.97 1.86
CA GLY A 343 27.90 -10.58 1.16
C GLY A 343 28.18 -11.35 -0.12
N LEU A 344 27.17 -12.00 -0.70
CA LEU A 344 27.33 -12.81 -1.90
C LEU A 344 27.71 -11.95 -3.09
N LYS A 345 28.70 -12.37 -3.87
CA LYS A 345 29.13 -11.64 -5.07
C LYS A 345 28.14 -11.81 -6.21
N TYR A 346 27.59 -13.01 -6.37
CA TYR A 346 26.56 -13.38 -7.33
C TYR A 346 25.69 -14.52 -6.78
N VAL A 347 24.51 -14.71 -7.37
CA VAL A 347 23.57 -15.77 -7.04
C VAL A 347 23.03 -16.37 -8.33
N PRO A 348 23.13 -17.71 -8.53
CA PRO A 348 22.55 -18.35 -9.70
C PRO A 348 21.03 -18.30 -9.67
N VAL A 349 20.45 -18.16 -10.86
CA VAL A 349 18.98 -18.17 -11.09
C VAL A 349 18.65 -19.44 -11.88
N ILE A 350 17.69 -20.20 -11.37
CA ILE A 350 17.24 -21.47 -11.95
C ILE A 350 15.74 -21.46 -12.21
N ASP A 351 15.28 -22.38 -13.06
CA ASP A 351 13.86 -22.73 -13.15
C ASP A 351 13.50 -23.88 -12.17
N LYS A 352 12.24 -24.32 -12.20
CA LYS A 352 11.72 -25.40 -11.33
C LYS A 352 12.35 -26.76 -11.59
N GLU A 353 12.94 -26.95 -12.78
CA GLU A 353 13.64 -28.18 -13.19
C GLU A 353 15.18 -28.11 -12.98
N TRP A 354 15.65 -27.04 -12.26
CA TRP A 354 17.08 -26.80 -11.98
C TRP A 354 17.93 -26.41 -13.18
N HIS A 355 17.36 -25.98 -14.31
CA HIS A 355 18.14 -25.42 -15.39
C HIS A 355 18.64 -24.02 -15.04
N LEU A 356 19.89 -23.76 -15.31
CA LEU A 356 20.51 -22.46 -15.11
C LEU A 356 19.97 -21.45 -16.13
N LYS A 357 19.32 -20.39 -15.63
CA LYS A 357 18.73 -19.31 -16.44
C LYS A 357 19.58 -18.04 -16.46
N GLY A 358 20.36 -17.81 -15.41
CA GLY A 358 21.16 -16.61 -15.29
C GLY A 358 21.86 -16.49 -13.94
N ILE A 359 22.41 -15.31 -13.70
CA ILE A 359 22.94 -14.91 -12.38
C ILE A 359 22.46 -13.49 -12.03
N VAL A 360 22.25 -13.25 -10.76
CA VAL A 360 22.10 -11.92 -10.19
C VAL A 360 23.40 -11.54 -9.49
N THR A 361 23.97 -10.41 -9.83
CA THR A 361 25.18 -9.86 -9.23
C THR A 361 24.88 -8.59 -8.43
N ARG A 362 25.83 -8.12 -7.64
CA ARG A 362 25.70 -6.80 -7.00
C ARG A 362 25.59 -5.69 -8.05
N SER A 363 26.29 -5.80 -9.17
CA SER A 363 26.19 -4.84 -10.27
C SER A 363 24.79 -4.82 -10.85
N SER A 364 24.15 -6.00 -11.10
CA SER A 364 22.76 -6.05 -11.58
C SER A 364 21.78 -5.32 -10.66
N LEU A 365 22.01 -5.38 -9.34
CA LEU A 365 21.19 -4.64 -8.37
C LEU A 365 21.45 -3.11 -8.44
N VAL A 366 22.70 -2.71 -8.63
CA VAL A 366 23.07 -1.29 -8.79
C VAL A 366 22.54 -0.74 -10.11
N ASP A 367 22.68 -1.48 -11.22
CA ASP A 367 22.16 -1.09 -12.54
C ASP A 367 20.65 -0.88 -12.48
N MET A 368 19.93 -1.81 -11.83
CA MET A 368 18.50 -1.66 -11.61
C MET A 368 18.16 -0.41 -10.79
N LEU A 369 18.90 -0.14 -9.71
CA LEU A 369 18.69 1.08 -8.93
C LEU A 369 18.97 2.32 -9.77
N TYR A 370 20.01 2.29 -10.60
CA TYR A 370 20.32 3.36 -11.54
C TYR A 370 19.18 3.59 -12.52
N ASP A 371 18.67 2.53 -13.17
CA ASP A 371 17.55 2.61 -14.11
C ASP A 371 16.25 3.12 -13.45
N ILE A 372 16.04 2.77 -12.17
CA ILE A 372 14.89 3.26 -11.41
C ILE A 372 15.01 4.76 -11.12
N ILE A 373 16.21 5.23 -10.75
CA ILE A 373 16.45 6.61 -10.33
C ILE A 373 16.61 7.53 -11.54
N TRP A 374 17.36 7.12 -12.57
CA TRP A 374 17.74 7.98 -13.70
C TRP A 374 17.26 7.53 -15.08
N GLY A 375 16.82 6.30 -15.26
CA GLY A 375 16.49 5.69 -16.56
C GLY A 375 15.38 6.32 -17.39
N ASN A 376 14.80 7.45 -16.97
CA ASN A 376 13.87 8.28 -17.75
C ASN A 376 14.47 9.63 -18.20
N GLN A 377 15.76 9.91 -17.94
CA GLN A 377 16.38 11.19 -18.33
C GLN A 377 17.14 11.10 -19.65
N ASP A 378 17.56 9.88 -20.07
CA ASP A 378 18.39 9.71 -21.28
C ASP A 378 17.61 9.72 -22.60
N THR A 379 16.28 9.85 -22.60
CA THR A 379 15.45 9.91 -23.83
C THR A 379 15.14 11.32 -24.32
N GLU A 380 15.51 12.38 -23.59
CA GLU A 380 15.24 13.77 -24.02
C GLU A 380 16.50 14.56 -24.47
N GLU A 381 17.72 14.01 -24.38
CA GLU A 381 18.93 14.71 -24.82
C GLU A 381 19.54 14.26 -26.16
N THR A 382 18.80 13.52 -26.98
CA THR A 382 19.24 13.22 -28.36
C THR A 382 18.15 13.57 -29.37
N LEU A 383 17.97 14.86 -29.60
CA LEU A 383 17.51 15.43 -30.91
C LEU A 383 17.97 16.89 -31.00
#